data_965b2310784056d012f8b5c379672994
#
_entry.id   965b2310784056d012f8b5c379672994
#
_cell.length_a   1.000
_cell.length_b   1.000
_cell.length_c   1.000
_cell.angle_alpha   90.00
_cell.angle_beta   90.00
_cell.angle_gamma   90.00
#
_symmetry.space_group_name_H-M   'P 1'
#
loop_
_entity.id
_entity.type
_entity.pdbx_description
1 polymer ?
#
loop_
_entity_poly.entity_id
_entity_poly.type
_entity_poly.pdbx_seq_one_letter_code
_entity_poly.pdbx_strand_id
1 'polypeptide(L)'
;MSVAAQVAHASPLAPVFERYHVGWETRNPDLIASLHSEDTIFWLHDGSDPVKGRDALRRHCAGLFAAFNFSFEMGRRLYGEDHWIFEWTMILSLAEPDGSPFTARVEMLDVVTVNRRGEVARKDVYMNGKQAEEAFARAGIKR
;
A
#
# COMPACT_ATOMS: atom_id res chain seq x y z
N MET A 1 4.13 -14.76 -29.50
CA MET A 1 4.71 -15.05 -28.19
C MET A 1 4.09 -16.29 -27.60
N SER A 2 4.88 -17.22 -27.24
CA SER A 2 4.38 -18.46 -26.67
C SER A 2 4.11 -18.31 -25.18
N VAL A 3 3.25 -19.18 -24.65
CA VAL A 3 2.99 -19.27 -23.23
C VAL A 3 4.26 -19.58 -22.46
N ALA A 4 5.14 -20.41 -23.01
CA ALA A 4 6.41 -20.75 -22.38
C ALA A 4 7.29 -19.51 -22.16
N ALA A 5 7.32 -18.59 -23.12
CA ALA A 5 8.08 -17.35 -22.96
C ALA A 5 7.48 -16.46 -21.87
N GLN A 6 6.16 -16.43 -21.77
CA GLN A 6 5.48 -15.67 -20.70
C GLN A 6 5.79 -16.25 -19.33
N VAL A 7 5.76 -17.56 -19.19
CA VAL A 7 6.11 -18.24 -17.93
C VAL A 7 7.56 -17.97 -17.57
N ALA A 8 8.46 -17.97 -18.54
CA ALA A 8 9.87 -17.70 -18.32
C ALA A 8 10.14 -16.29 -17.80
N HIS A 9 9.20 -15.37 -18.02
CA HIS A 9 9.31 -13.99 -17.54
C HIS A 9 8.65 -13.76 -16.20
N ALA A 10 8.09 -14.82 -15.58
CA ALA A 10 7.52 -14.68 -14.24
C ALA A 10 8.62 -14.29 -13.26
N SER A 11 8.41 -13.20 -12.54
CA SER A 11 9.39 -12.70 -11.61
C SER A 11 9.46 -13.55 -10.34
N PRO A 12 10.67 -13.79 -9.80
CA PRO A 12 10.80 -14.37 -8.45
C PRO A 12 10.14 -13.57 -7.37
N LEU A 13 9.90 -12.26 -7.59
CA LEU A 13 9.26 -11.40 -6.61
C LEU A 13 7.74 -11.48 -6.63
N ALA A 14 7.14 -12.09 -7.65
CA ALA A 14 5.68 -12.23 -7.69
C ALA A 14 5.13 -12.99 -6.47
N PRO A 15 5.70 -14.14 -6.06
CA PRO A 15 5.25 -14.81 -4.84
C PRO A 15 5.53 -13.99 -3.58
N VAL A 16 6.60 -13.21 -3.56
CA VAL A 16 6.92 -12.32 -2.43
C VAL A 16 5.84 -11.26 -2.30
N PHE A 17 5.45 -10.63 -3.41
CA PHE A 17 4.36 -9.67 -3.42
C PHE A 17 3.07 -10.30 -2.91
N GLU A 18 2.70 -11.46 -3.42
CA GLU A 18 1.43 -12.13 -3.05
C GLU A 18 1.38 -12.39 -1.53
N ARG A 19 2.46 -12.89 -0.97
CA ARG A 19 2.55 -13.13 0.47
C ARG A 19 2.49 -11.82 1.27
N TYR A 20 3.18 -10.80 0.79
CA TYR A 20 3.20 -9.50 1.45
C TYR A 20 1.82 -8.84 1.45
N HIS A 21 1.13 -8.90 0.32
CA HIS A 21 -0.16 -8.23 0.15
C HIS A 21 -1.26 -8.81 1.03
N VAL A 22 -1.14 -10.08 1.44
CA VAL A 22 -2.08 -10.70 2.37
C VAL A 22 -2.21 -9.90 3.66
N GLY A 23 -1.11 -9.37 4.18
CA GLY A 23 -1.14 -8.55 5.39
C GLY A 23 -2.00 -7.30 5.24
N TRP A 24 -1.95 -6.68 4.08
CA TRP A 24 -2.76 -5.49 3.80
C TRP A 24 -4.23 -5.85 3.56
N GLU A 25 -4.49 -6.91 2.80
CA GLU A 25 -5.86 -7.36 2.54
C GLU A 25 -6.58 -7.79 3.82
N THR A 26 -5.86 -8.42 4.74
CA THR A 26 -6.42 -8.89 6.00
C THR A 26 -6.33 -7.87 7.11
N ARG A 27 -5.79 -6.69 6.83
CA ARG A 27 -5.67 -5.58 7.79
C ARG A 27 -4.94 -6.03 9.05
N ASN A 28 -3.76 -6.64 8.86
CA ASN A 28 -2.99 -7.27 9.92
C ASN A 28 -1.64 -6.56 10.11
N PRO A 29 -1.54 -5.58 11.04
CA PRO A 29 -0.31 -4.82 11.25
C PRO A 29 0.89 -5.67 11.63
N ASP A 30 0.68 -6.71 12.43
CA ASP A 30 1.76 -7.60 12.85
C ASP A 30 2.35 -8.36 11.68
N LEU A 31 1.50 -8.89 10.80
CA LEU A 31 1.96 -9.58 9.61
C LEU A 31 2.70 -8.64 8.67
N ILE A 32 2.16 -7.46 8.43
CA ILE A 32 2.82 -6.45 7.58
C ILE A 32 4.22 -6.15 8.13
N ALA A 33 4.31 -5.81 9.41
CA ALA A 33 5.58 -5.45 10.03
C ALA A 33 6.59 -6.61 9.97
N SER A 34 6.13 -7.85 10.15
CA SER A 34 7.01 -9.03 10.14
C SER A 34 7.64 -9.28 8.77
N LEU A 35 7.03 -8.77 7.71
CA LEU A 35 7.53 -8.95 6.34
C LEU A 35 8.42 -7.81 5.86
N HIS A 36 8.60 -6.79 6.69
CA HIS A 36 9.57 -5.72 6.48
C HIS A 36 10.87 -6.01 7.19
N SER A 37 11.97 -5.40 6.73
CA SER A 37 13.25 -5.47 7.44
C SER A 37 13.19 -4.66 8.74
N GLU A 38 14.12 -4.93 9.67
CA GLU A 38 14.16 -4.21 10.95
C GLU A 38 14.39 -2.71 10.77
N ASP A 39 15.18 -2.35 9.78
CA ASP A 39 15.53 -0.96 9.46
C ASP A 39 14.65 -0.36 8.36
N THR A 40 13.49 -0.94 8.13
CA THR A 40 12.59 -0.55 7.05
C THR A 40 12.21 0.93 7.10
N ILE A 41 11.92 1.46 5.92
CA ILE A 41 11.36 2.82 5.77
C ILE A 41 10.05 2.69 5.02
N PHE A 42 8.99 3.22 5.59
CA PHE A 42 7.68 3.35 4.95
C PHE A 42 7.37 4.83 4.85
N TRP A 43 7.12 5.31 3.65
CA TRP A 43 6.90 6.73 3.43
C TRP A 43 5.66 6.97 2.57
N LEU A 44 4.65 7.54 3.18
CA LEU A 44 3.48 8.04 2.48
C LEU A 44 3.78 9.48 2.05
N HIS A 45 3.84 9.69 0.73
CA HIS A 45 4.22 10.98 0.17
C HIS A 45 3.02 11.92 0.09
N ASP A 46 2.58 12.39 1.23
CA ASP A 46 1.48 13.35 1.39
C ASP A 46 1.90 14.55 2.24
N GLY A 47 3.21 14.72 2.44
CA GLY A 47 3.76 15.72 3.35
C GLY A 47 4.12 15.18 4.72
N SER A 48 3.80 13.92 5.00
CA SER A 48 4.14 13.26 6.27
C SER A 48 5.62 12.86 6.30
N ASP A 49 6.16 12.71 7.50
CA ASP A 49 7.50 12.18 7.69
C ASP A 49 7.55 10.68 7.43
N PRO A 50 8.71 10.15 7.01
CA PRO A 50 8.85 8.71 6.86
C PRO A 50 8.72 7.97 8.19
N VAL A 51 8.15 6.79 8.15
CA VAL A 51 8.02 5.87 9.28
C VAL A 51 9.21 4.92 9.24
N LYS A 52 9.98 4.85 10.31
CA LYS A 52 11.24 4.09 10.37
C LYS A 52 11.14 2.97 11.39
N GLY A 53 11.45 1.75 10.94
CA GLY A 53 11.50 0.55 11.75
C GLY A 53 10.18 -0.18 11.87
N ARG A 54 10.27 -1.47 12.23
CA ARG A 54 9.10 -2.37 12.31
C ARG A 54 8.06 -1.93 13.33
N ASP A 55 8.50 -1.50 14.51
CA ASP A 55 7.55 -1.14 15.58
C ASP A 55 6.76 0.11 15.21
N ALA A 56 7.44 1.11 14.67
CA ALA A 56 6.78 2.33 14.20
C ALA A 56 5.81 2.00 13.05
N LEU A 57 6.22 1.12 12.14
CA LEU A 57 5.37 0.68 11.03
C LEU A 57 4.11 -0.04 11.54
N ARG A 58 4.26 -0.93 12.50
CA ARG A 58 3.12 -1.65 13.09
C ARG A 58 2.11 -0.68 13.68
N ARG A 59 2.59 0.30 14.46
CA ARG A 59 1.71 1.32 15.04
C ARG A 59 1.05 2.17 13.97
N HIS A 60 1.80 2.53 12.92
CA HIS A 60 1.26 3.30 11.79
C HIS A 60 0.13 2.55 11.09
N CYS A 61 0.35 1.28 10.78
CA CYS A 61 -0.68 0.45 10.13
C CYS A 61 -1.90 0.27 11.02
N ALA A 62 -1.69 0.03 12.32
CA ALA A 62 -2.81 -0.11 13.26
C ALA A 62 -3.66 1.16 13.30
N GLY A 63 -3.01 2.33 13.33
CA GLY A 63 -3.71 3.62 13.30
C GLY A 63 -4.46 3.85 12.01
N LEU A 64 -3.84 3.50 10.90
CA LEU A 64 -4.46 3.63 9.58
C LEU A 64 -5.72 2.78 9.46
N PHE A 65 -5.63 1.51 9.86
CA PHE A 65 -6.79 0.60 9.80
C PHE A 65 -7.88 0.98 10.78
N ALA A 66 -7.53 1.59 11.92
CA ALA A 66 -8.52 2.09 12.87
C ALA A 66 -9.24 3.34 12.35
N ALA A 67 -8.52 4.19 11.61
CA ALA A 67 -9.05 5.46 11.12
C ALA A 67 -9.88 5.31 9.85
N PHE A 68 -9.50 4.38 8.95
CA PHE A 68 -10.09 4.27 7.62
C PHE A 68 -10.46 2.84 7.28
N ASN A 69 -11.63 2.71 6.63
CA ASN A 69 -12.05 1.45 6.03
C ASN A 69 -11.79 1.57 4.52
N PHE A 70 -10.84 0.80 4.02
CA PHE A 70 -10.52 0.82 2.61
C PHE A 70 -10.21 -0.59 2.10
N SER A 71 -10.38 -0.75 0.80
CA SER A 71 -10.03 -1.97 0.08
C SER A 71 -9.21 -1.64 -1.16
N PHE A 72 -8.70 -2.67 -1.81
CA PHE A 72 -7.79 -2.55 -2.93
C PHE A 72 -8.47 -2.99 -4.22
N GLU A 73 -8.50 -2.11 -5.21
CA GLU A 73 -8.74 -2.53 -6.58
C GLU A 73 -7.37 -2.72 -7.21
N MET A 74 -7.06 -3.97 -7.58
CA MET A 74 -5.73 -4.32 -8.04
C MET A 74 -5.46 -3.81 -9.45
N GLY A 75 -4.31 -3.18 -9.64
CA GLY A 75 -3.82 -2.73 -10.94
C GLY A 75 -2.60 -3.52 -11.36
N ARG A 76 -1.73 -2.88 -12.16
CA ARG A 76 -0.53 -3.52 -12.68
C ARG A 76 0.51 -3.72 -11.59
N ARG A 77 1.26 -4.80 -11.71
CA ARG A 77 2.48 -5.03 -10.94
C ARG A 77 3.64 -5.15 -11.91
N LEU A 78 4.64 -4.30 -11.72
CA LEU A 78 5.85 -4.31 -12.51
C LEU A 78 6.99 -4.74 -11.62
N TYR A 79 7.70 -5.77 -12.01
CA TYR A 79 8.75 -6.36 -11.19
C TYR A 79 10.12 -6.07 -11.77
N GLY A 80 11.03 -5.58 -10.94
CA GLY A 80 12.44 -5.51 -11.22
C GLY A 80 13.18 -6.63 -10.49
N GLU A 81 14.49 -6.54 -10.45
CA GLU A 81 15.33 -7.54 -9.79
C GLU A 81 15.15 -7.53 -8.28
N ASP A 82 15.05 -6.33 -7.68
CA ASP A 82 14.97 -6.12 -6.25
C ASP A 82 13.80 -5.23 -5.83
N HIS A 83 12.84 -5.03 -6.72
CA HIS A 83 11.73 -4.12 -6.42
C HIS A 83 10.49 -4.50 -7.23
N TRP A 84 9.34 -3.98 -6.77
CA TRP A 84 8.14 -3.95 -7.59
C TRP A 84 7.50 -2.57 -7.54
N ILE A 85 6.73 -2.29 -8.57
CA ILE A 85 5.84 -1.14 -8.65
C ILE A 85 4.42 -1.69 -8.72
N PHE A 86 3.56 -1.20 -7.85
CA PHE A 86 2.19 -1.67 -7.75
C PHE A 86 1.24 -0.50 -7.96
N GLU A 87 0.49 -0.55 -9.06
CA GLU A 87 -0.60 0.39 -9.30
C GLU A 87 -1.88 -0.19 -8.75
N TRP A 88 -2.61 0.60 -7.97
CA TRP A 88 -3.87 0.15 -7.41
C TRP A 88 -4.77 1.35 -7.15
N THR A 89 -6.05 1.09 -6.92
CA THR A 89 -7.00 2.12 -6.54
C THR A 89 -7.48 1.82 -5.13
N MET A 90 -7.34 2.78 -4.25
CA MET A 90 -7.87 2.71 -2.90
C MET A 90 -9.36 3.00 -2.94
N ILE A 91 -10.16 2.06 -2.47
CA ILE A 91 -11.61 2.21 -2.36
C ILE A 91 -11.90 2.55 -0.91
N LEU A 92 -12.21 3.82 -0.64
CA LEU A 92 -12.45 4.33 0.71
C LEU A 92 -13.94 4.37 0.99
N SER A 93 -14.33 3.79 2.12
CA SER A 93 -15.68 3.92 2.67
C SER A 93 -15.68 5.08 3.66
N LEU A 94 -16.35 6.15 3.32
CA LEU A 94 -16.40 7.39 4.10
C LEU A 94 -17.85 7.79 4.35
N ALA A 95 -18.03 8.84 5.14
CA ALA A 95 -19.35 9.45 5.36
C ALA A 95 -19.23 10.96 5.25
N GLU A 96 -20.27 11.58 4.71
CA GLU A 96 -20.43 13.03 4.74
C GLU A 96 -20.69 13.50 6.17
N PRO A 97 -20.53 14.80 6.46
CA PRO A 97 -20.75 15.30 7.82
C PRO A 97 -22.12 14.99 8.41
N ASP A 98 -23.14 14.80 7.56
CA ASP A 98 -24.49 14.43 8.01
C ASP A 98 -24.65 12.91 8.25
N GLY A 99 -23.57 12.13 8.06
CA GLY A 99 -23.59 10.70 8.25
C GLY A 99 -23.91 9.89 6.99
N SER A 100 -24.23 10.53 5.88
CA SER A 100 -24.52 9.82 4.62
C SER A 100 -23.29 9.10 4.10
N PRO A 101 -23.35 7.77 3.88
CA PRO A 101 -22.18 7.03 3.41
C PRO A 101 -21.89 7.33 1.95
N PHE A 102 -20.60 7.32 1.61
CA PHE A 102 -20.17 7.37 0.22
C PHE A 102 -18.86 6.60 0.04
N THR A 103 -18.56 6.26 -1.19
CA THR A 103 -17.33 5.58 -1.55
C THR A 103 -16.49 6.51 -2.41
N ALA A 104 -15.22 6.66 -2.04
CA ALA A 104 -14.25 7.44 -2.81
C ALA A 104 -13.21 6.51 -3.42
N ARG A 105 -12.72 6.89 -4.59
CA ARG A 105 -11.68 6.17 -5.31
C ARG A 105 -10.46 7.07 -5.43
N VAL A 106 -9.32 6.57 -4.95
CA VAL A 106 -8.05 7.31 -5.00
C VAL A 106 -7.01 6.42 -5.67
N GLU A 107 -6.47 6.89 -6.79
CA GLU A 107 -5.42 6.18 -7.51
C GLU A 107 -4.12 6.23 -6.73
N MET A 108 -3.46 5.07 -6.60
CA MET A 108 -2.30 4.87 -5.76
C MET A 108 -1.16 4.25 -6.55
N LEU A 109 0.06 4.51 -6.12
CA LEU A 109 1.26 3.89 -6.66
C LEU A 109 2.21 3.58 -5.53
N ASP A 110 2.60 2.32 -5.41
CA ASP A 110 3.59 1.87 -4.45
C ASP A 110 4.89 1.52 -5.18
N VAL A 111 6.00 2.00 -4.64
CA VAL A 111 7.35 1.59 -5.07
C VAL A 111 7.98 0.87 -3.90
N VAL A 112 8.28 -0.42 -4.07
CA VAL A 112 8.70 -1.29 -2.97
C VAL A 112 10.05 -1.92 -3.31
N THR A 113 11.03 -1.74 -2.43
CA THR A 113 12.36 -2.34 -2.55
C THR A 113 12.48 -3.51 -1.59
N VAL A 114 13.01 -4.63 -2.08
CA VAL A 114 13.13 -5.88 -1.34
C VAL A 114 14.61 -6.22 -1.16
N ASN A 115 15.00 -6.64 0.02
CA ASN A 115 16.36 -7.06 0.30
C ASN A 115 16.59 -8.53 -0.10
N ARG A 116 17.82 -9.01 0.09
CA ARG A 116 18.20 -10.37 -0.30
C ARG A 116 17.45 -11.47 0.46
N ARG A 117 16.90 -11.15 1.63
CA ARG A 117 16.09 -12.08 2.43
C ARG A 117 14.63 -12.11 2.04
N GLY A 118 14.24 -11.34 1.03
CA GLY A 118 12.85 -11.23 0.60
C GLY A 118 12.01 -10.34 1.52
N GLU A 119 12.65 -9.52 2.35
CA GLU A 119 11.97 -8.58 3.22
C GLU A 119 11.82 -7.23 2.53
N VAL A 120 10.70 -6.55 2.77
CA VAL A 120 10.51 -5.19 2.28
C VAL A 120 11.42 -4.25 3.08
N ALA A 121 12.39 -3.66 2.40
CA ALA A 121 13.35 -2.76 3.02
C ALA A 121 12.89 -1.31 2.94
N ARG A 122 12.11 -0.98 1.92
CA ARG A 122 11.57 0.37 1.74
C ARG A 122 10.28 0.31 0.95
N LYS A 123 9.30 1.10 1.38
CA LYS A 123 8.04 1.25 0.65
C LYS A 123 7.69 2.73 0.58
N ASP A 124 7.59 3.23 -0.63
CA ASP A 124 7.12 4.58 -0.92
C ASP A 124 5.71 4.48 -1.51
N VAL A 125 4.78 5.24 -0.95
CA VAL A 125 3.38 5.26 -1.40
C VAL A 125 3.06 6.64 -1.91
N TYR A 126 2.58 6.71 -3.14
CA TYR A 126 2.13 7.94 -3.79
C TYR A 126 0.64 7.84 -4.07
N MET A 127 -0.05 8.96 -4.00
CA MET A 127 -1.48 9.00 -4.27
C MET A 127 -1.81 10.14 -5.21
N ASN A 128 -2.94 10.01 -5.90
CA ASN A 128 -3.50 11.13 -6.65
C ASN A 128 -4.01 12.15 -5.63
N GLY A 129 -3.26 13.24 -5.47
CA GLY A 129 -3.52 14.23 -4.43
C GLY A 129 -4.87 14.94 -4.58
N LYS A 130 -5.29 15.17 -5.81
CA LYS A 130 -6.57 15.81 -6.07
C LYS A 130 -7.73 14.91 -5.66
N GLN A 131 -7.68 13.65 -6.02
CA GLN A 131 -8.72 12.69 -5.63
C GLN A 131 -8.80 12.53 -4.12
N ALA A 132 -7.65 12.43 -3.45
CA ALA A 132 -7.60 12.34 -1.99
C ALA A 132 -8.18 13.59 -1.33
N GLU A 133 -7.79 14.78 -1.81
CA GLU A 133 -8.27 16.04 -1.28
C GLU A 133 -9.79 16.17 -1.42
N GLU A 134 -10.33 15.84 -2.58
CA GLU A 134 -11.77 15.90 -2.83
C GLU A 134 -12.54 14.92 -1.93
N ALA A 135 -12.01 13.70 -1.74
CA ALA A 135 -12.64 12.71 -0.88
C ALA A 135 -12.71 13.17 0.58
N PHE A 136 -11.60 13.66 1.11
CA PHE A 136 -11.54 14.12 2.49
C PHE A 136 -12.33 15.39 2.71
N ALA A 137 -12.33 16.31 1.75
CA ALA A 137 -13.16 17.50 1.81
C ALA A 137 -14.66 17.16 1.91
N ARG A 138 -15.11 16.19 1.08
CA ARG A 138 -16.49 15.71 1.10
C ARG A 138 -16.85 15.08 2.45
N ALA A 139 -15.92 14.39 3.06
CA ALA A 139 -16.12 13.78 4.37
C ALA A 139 -16.00 14.78 5.53
N GLY A 140 -15.60 16.02 5.25
CA GLY A 140 -15.36 17.00 6.30
C GLY A 140 -14.09 16.74 7.10
N ILE A 141 -13.16 15.98 6.56
CA ILE A 141 -11.89 15.65 7.22
C ILE A 141 -10.85 16.68 6.78
N LYS A 142 -10.25 17.34 7.76
CA LYS A 142 -9.16 18.29 7.50
C LYS A 142 -7.82 17.55 7.48
N ARG A 143 -6.94 17.99 6.60
CA ARG A 143 -5.60 17.43 6.46
C ARG A 143 -4.53 18.47 6.70
#